data_cf87920eef790bf6dd1d1d04ee14f54e
#
_entry.id   cf87920eef790bf6dd1d1d04ee14f54e
#
_cell.length_a   1.000
_cell.length_b   1.000
_cell.length_c   1.000
_cell.angle_alpha   90.00
_cell.angle_beta   90.00
_cell.angle_gamma   90.00
#
_symmetry.space_group_name_H-M   'P 1'
#
loop_
_entity.id
_entity.type
_entity.pdbx_description
1 polymer ?
#
loop_
_entity_poly.entity_id
_entity_poly.type
_entity_poly.pdbx_seq_one_letter_code
_entity_poly.pdbx_strand_id
1 'polypeptide(L)'
;MLREILQSIKEIIVDYVKSRLFPVTVVVLVLFSILVHQLFVLQIKEGEEHMENFVYKSKKTLTIDSVRGNIHDCNGNLLAYNELSYSVVFSNDNAQTTMAKNLKISENELKNQIVDETISILEKNGDSLTLDFPIKLDANGNFQFTVKDQQLKNFLKDVYAKTDYDSMPDEQKNATADDIMEYLNTKVFDVSDSYSKEADLKIVGVRYKLWMNRYQQYVPVTIAYDISETSNAAITEHADELPGMSVSVKSCLLYTSP
;
A
#
# COMPACT_ATOMS: atom_id res chain seq x y z
N MET A 1 -51.52 25.47 -34.19
CA MET A 1 -50.63 25.49 -33.00
C MET A 1 -49.18 25.15 -33.36
N LEU A 2 -48.83 23.91 -33.81
CA LEU A 2 -47.41 23.55 -34.09
C LEU A 2 -46.80 24.35 -35.27
N ARG A 3 -47.56 24.59 -36.34
CA ARG A 3 -47.15 25.40 -37.51
C ARG A 3 -46.98 26.88 -37.14
N GLU A 4 -47.81 27.43 -36.30
CA GLU A 4 -47.73 28.81 -35.83
C GLU A 4 -46.51 29.04 -34.95
N ILE A 5 -46.20 28.07 -34.04
CA ILE A 5 -44.99 28.09 -33.23
C ILE A 5 -43.74 28.04 -34.10
N LEU A 6 -43.71 27.17 -35.11
CA LEU A 6 -42.58 27.06 -36.04
C LEU A 6 -42.40 28.36 -36.90
N GLN A 7 -43.48 29.02 -37.24
CA GLN A 7 -43.45 30.28 -38.02
C GLN A 7 -42.92 31.43 -37.14
N SER A 8 -43.35 31.52 -35.87
CA SER A 8 -42.84 32.50 -34.93
C SER A 8 -41.35 32.29 -34.59
N ILE A 9 -40.91 31.06 -34.44
CA ILE A 9 -39.49 30.74 -34.24
C ILE A 9 -38.64 31.15 -35.45
N LYS A 10 -39.15 30.92 -36.66
CA LYS A 10 -38.46 31.30 -37.89
C LYS A 10 -38.32 32.80 -38.02
N GLU A 11 -39.36 33.60 -37.69
CA GLU A 11 -39.30 35.05 -37.70
C GLU A 11 -38.31 35.60 -36.69
N ILE A 12 -38.28 35.04 -35.47
CA ILE A 12 -37.31 35.42 -34.41
C ILE A 12 -35.89 35.15 -34.88
N ILE A 13 -35.62 33.98 -35.49
CA ILE A 13 -34.29 33.63 -36.00
C ILE A 13 -33.85 34.58 -37.10
N VAL A 14 -34.75 34.92 -38.04
CA VAL A 14 -34.43 35.84 -39.14
C VAL A 14 -34.12 37.24 -38.65
N ASP A 15 -34.87 37.75 -37.67
CA ASP A 15 -34.63 39.05 -37.06
C ASP A 15 -33.33 39.08 -36.26
N TYR A 16 -33.01 37.96 -35.54
CA TYR A 16 -31.73 37.82 -34.85
C TYR A 16 -30.54 37.80 -35.79
N VAL A 17 -30.61 37.08 -36.91
CA VAL A 17 -29.54 37.02 -37.95
C VAL A 17 -29.30 38.39 -38.58
N LYS A 18 -30.32 39.24 -38.71
CA LYS A 18 -30.18 40.60 -39.20
C LYS A 18 -29.69 41.60 -38.14
N SER A 19 -29.67 41.21 -36.88
CA SER A 19 -29.23 42.08 -35.79
C SER A 19 -27.71 42.27 -35.79
N ARG A 20 -27.24 43.39 -35.23
CA ARG A 20 -25.82 43.66 -35.03
C ARG A 20 -25.15 42.71 -33.98
N LEU A 21 -25.95 41.97 -33.26
CA LEU A 21 -25.47 41.03 -32.23
C LEU A 21 -25.07 39.66 -32.85
N PHE A 22 -25.64 39.30 -34.04
CA PHE A 22 -25.36 38.04 -34.70
C PHE A 22 -23.86 37.79 -34.95
N PRO A 23 -23.09 38.73 -35.57
CA PRO A 23 -21.67 38.48 -35.79
C PRO A 23 -20.89 38.30 -34.51
N VAL A 24 -21.26 39.00 -33.42
CA VAL A 24 -20.63 38.82 -32.09
C VAL A 24 -20.89 37.40 -31.56
N THR A 25 -22.13 36.92 -31.68
CA THR A 25 -22.49 35.56 -31.25
C THR A 25 -21.73 34.49 -32.04
N VAL A 26 -21.58 34.69 -33.36
CA VAL A 26 -20.80 33.77 -34.20
C VAL A 26 -19.34 33.72 -33.72
N VAL A 27 -18.73 34.87 -33.48
CA VAL A 27 -17.35 34.92 -32.95
C VAL A 27 -17.20 34.19 -31.61
N VAL A 28 -18.14 34.41 -30.69
CA VAL A 28 -18.14 33.74 -29.37
C VAL A 28 -18.28 32.22 -29.54
N LEU A 29 -19.18 31.75 -30.40
CA LEU A 29 -19.36 30.32 -30.68
C LEU A 29 -18.12 29.68 -31.28
N VAL A 30 -17.45 30.38 -32.22
CA VAL A 30 -16.19 29.88 -32.80
C VAL A 30 -15.10 29.76 -31.74
N LEU A 31 -14.92 30.79 -30.91
CA LEU A 31 -13.95 30.75 -29.79
C LEU A 31 -14.26 29.65 -28.79
N PHE A 32 -15.52 29.49 -28.43
CA PHE A 32 -15.96 28.42 -27.56
C PHE A 32 -15.70 27.03 -28.14
N SER A 33 -15.97 26.85 -29.46
CA SER A 33 -15.66 25.58 -30.14
C SER A 33 -14.17 25.24 -30.13
N ILE A 34 -13.32 26.24 -30.29
CA ILE A 34 -11.85 26.06 -30.19
C ILE A 34 -11.46 25.61 -28.79
N LEU A 35 -12.03 26.24 -27.74
CA LEU A 35 -11.76 25.85 -26.34
C LEU A 35 -12.22 24.41 -26.06
N VAL A 36 -13.43 24.03 -26.50
CA VAL A 36 -13.94 22.66 -26.32
C VAL A 36 -13.07 21.67 -27.06
N HIS A 37 -12.65 21.98 -28.28
CA HIS A 37 -11.73 21.12 -29.02
C HIS A 37 -10.39 20.94 -28.30
N GLN A 38 -9.80 22.03 -27.82
CA GLN A 38 -8.54 21.96 -27.05
C GLN A 38 -8.67 21.15 -25.76
N LEU A 39 -9.79 21.31 -25.06
CA LEU A 39 -10.10 20.54 -23.87
C LEU A 39 -10.24 19.04 -24.18
N PHE A 40 -10.91 18.70 -25.28
CA PHE A 40 -11.04 17.32 -25.75
C PHE A 40 -9.67 16.70 -26.06
N VAL A 41 -8.80 17.40 -26.78
CA VAL A 41 -7.45 16.94 -27.09
C VAL A 41 -6.67 16.70 -25.81
N LEU A 42 -6.66 17.66 -24.89
CA LEU A 42 -5.92 17.57 -23.64
C LEU A 42 -6.40 16.42 -22.72
N GLN A 43 -7.73 16.22 -22.62
CA GLN A 43 -8.30 15.24 -21.69
C GLN A 43 -8.39 13.83 -22.27
N ILE A 44 -8.65 13.69 -23.55
CA ILE A 44 -8.93 12.38 -24.17
C ILE A 44 -7.75 11.88 -24.99
N LYS A 45 -7.14 12.74 -25.80
CA LYS A 45 -6.06 12.31 -26.68
C LYS A 45 -4.70 12.29 -25.97
N GLU A 46 -4.43 13.29 -25.15
CA GLU A 46 -3.16 13.46 -24.42
C GLU A 46 -3.26 13.10 -22.94
N GLY A 47 -4.47 12.78 -22.45
CA GLY A 47 -4.72 12.50 -21.03
C GLY A 47 -3.98 11.27 -20.53
N GLU A 48 -3.81 10.24 -21.35
CA GLU A 48 -3.07 9.03 -21.02
C GLU A 48 -1.57 9.31 -20.89
N GLU A 49 -0.99 10.08 -21.82
CA GLU A 49 0.40 10.51 -21.79
C GLU A 49 0.69 11.45 -20.60
N HIS A 50 -0.24 12.34 -20.27
CA HIS A 50 -0.14 13.20 -19.08
C HIS A 50 -0.26 12.41 -17.77
N MET A 51 -1.07 11.34 -17.74
CA MET A 51 -1.16 10.45 -16.57
C MET A 51 0.09 9.60 -16.39
N GLU A 52 0.71 9.11 -17.46
CA GLU A 52 1.98 8.37 -17.41
C GLU A 52 3.14 9.27 -16.96
N ASN A 53 3.17 10.51 -17.42
CA ASN A 53 4.20 11.49 -17.05
C ASN A 53 3.92 12.21 -15.71
N PHE A 54 2.72 12.00 -15.14
CA PHE A 54 2.37 12.57 -13.84
C PHE A 54 3.00 11.73 -12.71
N VAL A 55 4.28 11.93 -12.51
CA VAL A 55 4.93 11.46 -11.30
C VAL A 55 4.33 12.25 -10.13
N TYR A 56 3.49 11.63 -9.33
CA TYR A 56 3.06 12.17 -8.06
C TYR A 56 4.32 12.42 -7.21
N LYS A 57 4.87 13.61 -7.31
CA LYS A 57 5.92 14.06 -6.39
C LYS A 57 5.27 14.33 -5.04
N SER A 58 4.95 13.27 -4.33
CA SER A 58 4.65 13.37 -2.91
C SER A 58 5.94 13.77 -2.20
N LYS A 59 6.00 14.98 -1.66
CA LYS A 59 7.13 15.41 -0.85
C LYS A 59 7.02 14.71 0.50
N LYS A 60 7.67 13.55 0.63
CA LYS A 60 7.79 12.84 1.89
C LYS A 60 8.94 13.48 2.68
N THR A 61 8.64 14.10 3.81
CA THR A 61 9.67 14.57 4.74
C THR A 61 10.12 13.37 5.56
N LEU A 62 11.32 12.88 5.31
CA LEU A 62 11.96 11.85 6.12
C LEU A 62 12.64 12.55 7.29
N THR A 63 12.18 12.30 8.51
CA THR A 63 12.89 12.72 9.73
C THR A 63 13.91 11.64 10.06
N ILE A 64 15.17 11.99 10.02
CA ILE A 64 16.27 11.10 10.44
C ILE A 64 16.59 11.48 11.89
N ASP A 65 16.37 10.55 12.80
CA ASP A 65 16.73 10.73 14.20
C ASP A 65 18.26 10.78 14.33
N SER A 66 18.76 11.73 15.12
CA SER A 66 20.20 11.81 15.40
C SER A 66 20.63 10.69 16.34
N VAL A 67 21.86 10.21 16.12
CA VAL A 67 22.50 9.23 17.02
C VAL A 67 22.79 9.90 18.37
N ARG A 68 22.53 9.21 19.46
CA ARG A 68 22.91 9.69 20.80
C ARG A 68 24.42 9.59 20.98
N GLY A 69 25.02 10.42 21.84
CA GLY A 69 26.43 10.32 22.16
C GLY A 69 26.73 9.09 23.05
N ASN A 70 27.95 8.60 23.00
CA ASN A 70 28.43 7.59 23.95
C ASN A 70 28.57 8.17 25.35
N ILE A 71 28.42 7.34 26.36
CA ILE A 71 28.57 7.71 27.77
C ILE A 71 29.87 7.10 28.29
N HIS A 72 30.74 7.94 28.86
CA HIS A 72 32.00 7.52 29.47
C HIS A 72 32.01 7.86 30.96
N ASP A 73 32.81 7.12 31.72
CA ASP A 73 33.09 7.45 33.11
C ASP A 73 34.13 8.58 33.24
N CYS A 74 34.47 9.00 34.44
CA CYS A 74 35.48 10.03 34.70
C CYS A 74 36.91 9.62 34.28
N ASN A 75 37.16 8.34 34.02
CA ASN A 75 38.44 7.79 33.59
C ASN A 75 38.47 7.57 32.05
N GLY A 76 37.36 7.85 31.38
CA GLY A 76 37.22 7.64 29.92
C GLY A 76 36.78 6.24 29.50
N ASN A 77 36.42 5.36 30.46
CA ASN A 77 35.88 4.04 30.11
C ASN A 77 34.48 4.18 29.53
N LEU A 78 34.19 3.39 28.49
CA LEU A 78 32.90 3.39 27.84
C LEU A 78 31.86 2.67 28.69
N LEU A 79 30.83 3.41 29.14
CA LEU A 79 29.71 2.87 29.95
C LEU A 79 28.50 2.51 29.08
N ALA A 80 28.24 3.28 28.05
CA ALA A 80 27.18 3.01 27.07
C ALA A 80 27.57 3.54 25.70
N TYR A 81 27.26 2.78 24.68
CA TYR A 81 27.54 3.12 23.29
C TYR A 81 26.32 2.89 22.40
N ASN A 82 26.33 3.50 21.24
CA ASN A 82 25.29 3.32 20.24
C ASN A 82 25.65 2.18 19.30
N GLU A 83 24.72 1.28 19.12
CA GLU A 83 24.74 0.28 18.05
C GLU A 83 23.65 0.57 17.03
N LEU A 84 23.96 0.38 15.77
CA LEU A 84 22.99 0.54 14.68
C LEU A 84 22.18 -0.75 14.56
N SER A 85 20.86 -0.63 14.71
CA SER A 85 19.92 -1.71 14.44
C SER A 85 19.20 -1.42 13.13
N TYR A 86 19.24 -2.39 12.24
CA TYR A 86 18.58 -2.33 10.94
C TYR A 86 17.22 -3.02 11.03
N SER A 87 16.21 -2.41 10.45
CA SER A 87 14.85 -2.96 10.42
C SER A 87 14.27 -2.87 9.02
N VAL A 88 13.69 -3.96 8.54
CA VAL A 88 12.97 -3.96 7.26
C VAL A 88 11.60 -3.35 7.45
N VAL A 89 11.29 -2.36 6.63
CA VAL A 89 10.00 -1.70 6.62
C VAL A 89 9.35 -1.77 5.24
N PHE A 90 8.05 -1.98 5.23
CA PHE A 90 7.23 -1.98 4.03
C PHE A 90 6.27 -0.78 4.04
N SER A 91 6.22 -0.08 2.94
CA SER A 91 5.28 1.04 2.73
C SER A 91 4.52 0.87 1.41
N ASN A 92 3.26 1.29 1.39
CA ASN A 92 2.53 1.39 0.14
C ASN A 92 3.13 2.52 -0.70
N ASP A 93 3.51 2.22 -1.94
CA ASP A 93 4.09 3.16 -2.89
C ASP A 93 3.38 3.07 -4.25
N ASN A 94 3.27 4.20 -4.94
CA ASN A 94 2.76 4.25 -6.31
C ASN A 94 3.64 3.46 -7.29
N ALA A 95 4.93 3.25 -6.97
CA ALA A 95 5.83 2.40 -7.74
C ALA A 95 5.29 0.96 -7.87
N GLN A 96 4.64 0.43 -6.82
CA GLN A 96 4.01 -0.90 -6.85
C GLN A 96 2.88 -0.97 -7.88
N THR A 97 2.01 0.04 -7.90
CA THR A 97 0.91 0.11 -8.86
C THR A 97 1.42 0.23 -10.31
N THR A 98 2.48 1.02 -10.52
CA THR A 98 3.11 1.17 -11.85
C THR A 98 3.77 -0.13 -12.29
N MET A 99 4.53 -0.78 -11.41
CA MET A 99 5.19 -2.06 -11.70
C MET A 99 4.18 -3.17 -11.98
N ALA A 100 3.09 -3.28 -11.20
CA ALA A 100 2.03 -4.26 -11.44
C ALA A 100 1.38 -4.09 -12.82
N LYS A 101 1.11 -2.85 -13.25
CA LYS A 101 0.61 -2.55 -14.59
C LYS A 101 1.58 -2.97 -15.69
N ASN A 102 2.88 -2.68 -15.52
CA ASN A 102 3.91 -3.04 -16.48
C ASN A 102 4.05 -4.57 -16.63
N LEU A 103 3.96 -5.29 -15.52
CA LEU A 103 4.01 -6.76 -15.48
C LEU A 103 2.68 -7.42 -15.86
N LYS A 104 1.58 -6.64 -15.97
CA LYS A 104 0.21 -7.12 -16.24
C LYS A 104 -0.30 -8.12 -15.20
N ILE A 105 0.07 -7.93 -13.96
CA ILE A 105 -0.38 -8.71 -12.79
C ILE A 105 -1.20 -7.84 -11.84
N SER A 106 -1.90 -8.47 -10.90
CA SER A 106 -2.62 -7.74 -9.87
C SER A 106 -1.66 -7.06 -8.88
N GLU A 107 -2.08 -5.95 -8.27
CA GLU A 107 -1.28 -5.29 -7.24
C GLU A 107 -1.10 -6.19 -6.00
N ASN A 108 -2.09 -7.04 -5.70
CA ASN A 108 -1.98 -8.02 -4.63
C ASN A 108 -0.92 -9.08 -4.95
N GLU A 109 -0.94 -9.61 -6.16
CA GLU A 109 0.05 -10.59 -6.61
C GLU A 109 1.47 -10.02 -6.55
N LEU A 110 1.68 -8.79 -7.04
CA LEU A 110 2.98 -8.13 -6.93
C LEU A 110 3.42 -7.98 -5.47
N LYS A 111 2.55 -7.53 -4.58
CA LYS A 111 2.86 -7.38 -3.16
C LYS A 111 3.21 -8.72 -2.50
N ASN A 112 2.54 -9.80 -2.90
CA ASN A 112 2.84 -11.14 -2.41
C ASN A 112 4.22 -11.60 -2.88
N GLN A 113 4.58 -11.35 -4.15
CA GLN A 113 5.91 -11.65 -4.70
C GLN A 113 7.01 -10.85 -3.99
N ILE A 114 6.82 -9.55 -3.77
CA ILE A 114 7.76 -8.70 -3.05
C ILE A 114 7.98 -9.20 -1.61
N VAL A 115 6.91 -9.58 -0.93
CA VAL A 115 6.99 -10.11 0.43
C VAL A 115 7.73 -11.44 0.46
N ASP A 116 7.41 -12.36 -0.45
CA ASP A 116 8.06 -13.67 -0.57
C ASP A 116 9.56 -13.54 -0.85
N GLU A 117 9.95 -12.70 -1.80
CA GLU A 117 11.36 -12.44 -2.10
C GLU A 117 12.09 -11.83 -0.90
N THR A 118 11.46 -10.89 -0.20
CA THR A 118 12.04 -10.31 1.02
C THR A 118 12.23 -11.36 2.11
N ILE A 119 11.26 -12.26 2.30
CA ILE A 119 11.36 -13.38 3.24
C ILE A 119 12.54 -14.29 2.86
N SER A 120 12.65 -14.63 1.59
CA SER A 120 13.73 -15.47 1.06
C SER A 120 15.12 -14.85 1.31
N ILE A 121 15.26 -13.55 1.12
CA ILE A 121 16.51 -12.81 1.41
C ILE A 121 16.86 -12.89 2.90
N LEU A 122 15.87 -12.63 3.77
CA LEU A 122 16.08 -12.65 5.22
C LEU A 122 16.49 -14.03 5.71
N GLU A 123 15.76 -15.07 5.33
CA GLU A 123 16.00 -16.45 5.76
C GLU A 123 17.34 -17.00 5.25
N LYS A 124 17.72 -16.66 4.02
CA LYS A 124 19.02 -17.03 3.45
C LYS A 124 20.18 -16.45 4.25
N ASN A 125 20.00 -15.28 4.86
CA ASN A 125 21.01 -14.62 5.67
C ASN A 125 20.88 -14.94 7.18
N GLY A 126 19.94 -15.82 7.57
CA GLY A 126 19.74 -16.23 8.95
C GLY A 126 18.89 -15.29 9.80
N ASP A 127 18.29 -14.27 9.19
CA ASP A 127 17.36 -13.36 9.84
C ASP A 127 15.93 -13.90 9.78
N SER A 128 15.04 -13.39 10.65
CA SER A 128 13.66 -13.85 10.74
C SER A 128 12.67 -12.68 10.74
N LEU A 129 11.45 -12.96 10.27
CA LEU A 129 10.34 -12.02 10.37
C LEU A 129 9.89 -11.87 11.82
N THR A 130 9.50 -10.66 12.17
CA THR A 130 8.81 -10.38 13.43
C THR A 130 7.32 -10.23 13.14
N LEU A 131 6.61 -11.36 13.16
CA LEU A 131 5.18 -11.40 12.88
C LEU A 131 4.39 -11.47 14.19
N ASP A 132 3.48 -10.52 14.36
CA ASP A 132 2.44 -10.54 15.38
C ASP A 132 1.12 -10.98 14.72
N PHE A 133 1.10 -12.24 14.24
CA PHE A 133 -0.05 -12.82 13.56
C PHE A 133 -0.67 -13.91 14.43
N PRO A 134 -2.00 -13.84 14.69
CA PRO A 134 -2.68 -14.73 15.66
C PRO A 134 -2.86 -16.17 15.20
N ILE A 135 -2.22 -16.60 14.13
CA ILE A 135 -2.25 -17.97 13.61
C ILE A 135 -0.82 -18.49 13.49
N LYS A 136 -0.61 -19.77 13.79
CA LYS A 136 0.65 -20.50 13.58
C LYS A 136 0.38 -21.89 13.02
N LEU A 137 1.40 -22.54 12.48
CA LEU A 137 1.37 -23.97 12.14
C LEU A 137 1.70 -24.80 13.39
N ASP A 138 0.96 -25.88 13.59
CA ASP A 138 1.27 -26.89 14.58
C ASP A 138 2.32 -27.89 14.04
N ALA A 139 2.73 -28.86 14.87
CA ALA A 139 3.69 -29.90 14.47
C ALA A 139 3.18 -30.82 13.34
N ASN A 140 1.88 -30.83 13.08
CA ASN A 140 1.23 -31.62 12.03
C ASN A 140 1.01 -30.82 10.74
N GLY A 141 1.37 -29.54 10.72
CA GLY A 141 1.16 -28.66 9.56
C GLY A 141 -0.29 -28.14 9.43
N ASN A 142 -1.06 -28.09 10.52
CA ASN A 142 -2.39 -27.47 10.55
C ASN A 142 -2.31 -26.08 11.15
N PHE A 143 -3.17 -25.18 10.68
CA PHE A 143 -3.26 -23.84 11.23
C PHE A 143 -3.97 -23.85 12.59
N GLN A 144 -3.42 -23.14 13.56
CA GLN A 144 -3.98 -23.01 14.90
C GLN A 144 -3.93 -21.57 15.38
N PHE A 145 -4.96 -21.13 16.10
CA PHE A 145 -4.95 -19.84 16.78
C PHE A 145 -3.94 -19.82 17.92
N THR A 146 -3.16 -18.75 18.01
CA THR A 146 -2.27 -18.47 19.14
C THR A 146 -2.94 -17.66 20.24
N VAL A 147 -4.09 -17.08 19.95
CA VAL A 147 -4.90 -16.24 20.83
C VAL A 147 -6.21 -16.91 21.21
N LYS A 148 -6.81 -16.50 22.32
CA LYS A 148 -8.06 -17.06 22.85
C LYS A 148 -9.01 -15.95 23.31
N ASP A 149 -10.23 -16.31 23.60
CA ASP A 149 -11.24 -15.47 24.24
C ASP A 149 -11.42 -14.10 23.55
N GLN A 150 -11.20 -13.02 24.30
CA GLN A 150 -11.41 -11.67 23.80
C GLN A 150 -10.44 -11.28 22.67
N GLN A 151 -9.21 -11.79 22.70
CA GLN A 151 -8.25 -11.52 21.64
C GLN A 151 -8.67 -12.19 20.31
N LEU A 152 -9.19 -13.42 20.39
CA LEU A 152 -9.72 -14.11 19.23
C LEU A 152 -10.95 -13.38 18.65
N LYS A 153 -11.87 -12.91 19.50
CA LYS A 153 -13.02 -12.11 19.05
C LYS A 153 -12.59 -10.83 18.34
N ASN A 154 -11.56 -10.14 18.86
CA ASN A 154 -11.03 -8.95 18.23
C ASN A 154 -10.38 -9.28 16.88
N PHE A 155 -9.59 -10.34 16.82
CA PHE A 155 -8.98 -10.81 15.58
C PHE A 155 -10.04 -11.14 14.50
N LEU A 156 -11.09 -11.88 14.85
CA LEU A 156 -12.18 -12.19 13.92
C LEU A 156 -12.91 -10.94 13.43
N LYS A 157 -13.15 -9.96 14.31
CA LYS A 157 -13.74 -8.67 13.89
C LYS A 157 -12.82 -7.95 12.88
N ASP A 158 -11.54 -7.94 13.15
CA ASP A 158 -10.55 -7.27 12.29
C ASP A 158 -10.48 -7.95 10.92
N VAL A 159 -10.42 -9.29 10.87
CA VAL A 159 -10.39 -10.08 9.62
C VAL A 159 -11.64 -9.84 8.76
N TYR A 160 -12.82 -9.83 9.35
CA TYR A 160 -14.07 -9.61 8.63
C TYR A 160 -14.48 -8.13 8.53
N ALA A 161 -13.61 -7.21 8.96
CA ALA A 161 -13.88 -5.76 8.99
C ALA A 161 -15.22 -5.40 9.65
N LYS A 162 -15.52 -6.01 10.78
CA LYS A 162 -16.74 -5.78 11.54
C LYS A 162 -16.48 -4.92 12.78
N THR A 163 -17.42 -4.07 13.11
CA THR A 163 -17.34 -3.19 14.29
C THR A 163 -17.72 -3.92 15.57
N ASP A 164 -18.70 -4.84 15.47
CA ASP A 164 -19.25 -5.55 16.61
C ASP A 164 -19.26 -7.07 16.36
N TYR A 165 -18.75 -7.82 17.34
CA TYR A 165 -18.67 -9.28 17.27
C TYR A 165 -20.07 -9.93 17.31
N ASP A 166 -20.99 -9.38 18.14
CA ASP A 166 -22.30 -9.99 18.35
C ASP A 166 -23.18 -9.91 17.09
N SER A 167 -22.95 -8.93 16.24
CA SER A 167 -23.63 -8.75 14.95
C SER A 167 -23.11 -9.64 13.81
N MET A 168 -22.02 -10.39 14.03
CA MET A 168 -21.43 -11.27 13.01
C MET A 168 -22.28 -12.53 12.79
N PRO A 169 -22.32 -13.08 11.57
CA PRO A 169 -22.90 -14.40 11.28
C PRO A 169 -22.22 -15.51 12.10
N ASP A 170 -22.97 -16.55 12.46
CA ASP A 170 -22.44 -17.66 13.26
C ASP A 170 -21.30 -18.41 12.55
N GLU A 171 -21.31 -18.49 11.22
CA GLU A 171 -20.21 -19.03 10.41
C GLU A 171 -18.89 -18.29 10.64
N GLN A 172 -18.93 -16.96 10.69
CA GLN A 172 -17.75 -16.13 10.93
C GLN A 172 -17.28 -16.19 12.40
N LYS A 173 -18.21 -16.33 13.35
CA LYS A 173 -17.89 -16.47 14.77
C LYS A 173 -17.20 -17.79 15.11
N ASN A 174 -17.59 -18.87 14.40
CA ASN A 174 -17.09 -20.23 14.62
C ASN A 174 -16.04 -20.65 13.59
N ALA A 175 -15.49 -19.68 12.79
CA ALA A 175 -14.50 -19.97 11.80
C ALA A 175 -13.23 -20.56 12.43
N THR A 176 -12.72 -21.62 11.83
CA THR A 176 -11.46 -22.24 12.22
C THR A 176 -10.26 -21.43 11.72
N ALA A 177 -9.06 -21.76 12.18
CA ALA A 177 -7.86 -21.09 11.67
C ALA A 177 -7.62 -21.36 10.17
N ASP A 178 -8.01 -22.57 9.70
CA ASP A 178 -7.96 -22.92 8.26
C ASP A 178 -8.93 -22.07 7.45
N ASP A 179 -10.18 -21.90 7.92
CA ASP A 179 -11.19 -21.05 7.25
C ASP A 179 -10.74 -19.60 7.14
N ILE A 180 -10.09 -19.08 8.19
CA ILE A 180 -9.53 -17.72 8.19
C ILE A 180 -8.38 -17.59 7.20
N MET A 181 -7.47 -18.55 7.16
CA MET A 181 -6.36 -18.54 6.19
C MET A 181 -6.90 -18.61 4.76
N GLU A 182 -7.84 -19.51 4.47
CA GLU A 182 -8.49 -19.59 3.16
C GLU A 182 -9.18 -18.27 2.76
N TYR A 183 -9.91 -17.66 3.71
CA TYR A 183 -10.56 -16.37 3.48
C TYR A 183 -9.54 -15.25 3.18
N LEU A 184 -8.47 -15.15 3.95
CA LEU A 184 -7.43 -14.14 3.75
C LEU A 184 -6.70 -14.35 2.43
N ASN A 185 -6.39 -15.61 2.09
CA ASN A 185 -5.73 -15.96 0.83
C ASN A 185 -6.58 -15.64 -0.37
N THR A 186 -7.83 -16.11 -0.40
CA THR A 186 -8.65 -16.05 -1.62
C THR A 186 -9.43 -14.75 -1.77
N LYS A 187 -9.86 -14.12 -0.66
CA LYS A 187 -10.77 -12.95 -0.70
C LYS A 187 -10.10 -11.62 -0.42
N VAL A 188 -8.98 -11.63 0.33
CA VAL A 188 -8.37 -10.37 0.79
C VAL A 188 -7.04 -10.11 0.10
N PHE A 189 -6.16 -11.11 0.03
CA PHE A 189 -4.78 -10.91 -0.42
C PHE A 189 -4.46 -11.55 -1.78
N ASP A 190 -5.33 -12.40 -2.31
CA ASP A 190 -5.14 -13.08 -3.61
C ASP A 190 -3.78 -13.80 -3.67
N VAL A 191 -3.53 -14.64 -2.65
CA VAL A 191 -2.29 -15.41 -2.55
C VAL A 191 -2.41 -16.66 -3.41
N SER A 192 -1.38 -16.95 -4.21
CA SER A 192 -1.38 -18.13 -5.11
C SER A 192 -1.30 -19.44 -4.33
N ASP A 193 -2.06 -20.45 -4.76
CA ASP A 193 -2.01 -21.82 -4.21
C ASP A 193 -0.66 -22.54 -4.43
N SER A 194 0.28 -21.92 -5.15
CA SER A 194 1.60 -22.48 -5.40
C SER A 194 2.56 -22.41 -4.19
N TYR A 195 2.25 -21.58 -3.20
CA TYR A 195 3.08 -21.44 -2.01
C TYR A 195 2.91 -22.61 -1.04
N SER A 196 3.96 -22.93 -0.31
CA SER A 196 3.87 -23.87 0.80
C SER A 196 3.07 -23.27 1.95
N LYS A 197 2.43 -24.09 2.79
CA LYS A 197 1.68 -23.59 3.96
C LYS A 197 2.51 -22.68 4.89
N GLU A 198 3.81 -22.90 4.96
CA GLU A 198 4.71 -22.08 5.76
C GLU A 198 4.97 -20.72 5.11
N ALA A 199 5.24 -20.69 3.80
CA ALA A 199 5.41 -19.46 3.05
C ALA A 199 4.10 -18.65 3.04
N ASP A 200 2.99 -19.34 2.81
CA ASP A 200 1.64 -18.76 2.87
C ASP A 200 1.36 -18.06 4.20
N LEU A 201 1.62 -18.73 5.32
CA LEU A 201 1.46 -18.16 6.66
C LEU A 201 2.31 -16.87 6.85
N LYS A 202 3.56 -16.88 6.35
CA LYS A 202 4.47 -15.74 6.45
C LYS A 202 3.98 -14.58 5.58
N ILE A 203 3.60 -14.85 4.34
CA ILE A 203 3.06 -13.85 3.40
C ILE A 203 1.79 -13.23 3.96
N VAL A 204 0.83 -14.05 4.38
CA VAL A 204 -0.44 -13.60 4.96
C VAL A 204 -0.20 -12.79 6.24
N GLY A 205 0.72 -13.22 7.09
CA GLY A 205 1.06 -12.49 8.32
C GLY A 205 1.59 -11.08 8.05
N VAL A 206 2.50 -10.93 7.08
CA VAL A 206 3.00 -9.61 6.65
C VAL A 206 1.87 -8.79 6.03
N ARG A 207 1.10 -9.38 5.12
CA ARG A 207 -0.02 -8.71 4.44
C ARG A 207 -1.10 -8.27 5.43
N TYR A 208 -1.40 -9.09 6.44
CA TYR A 208 -2.33 -8.75 7.51
C TYR A 208 -1.84 -7.55 8.34
N LYS A 209 -0.55 -7.53 8.70
CA LYS A 209 0.06 -6.40 9.41
C LYS A 209 -0.06 -5.09 8.61
N LEU A 210 0.16 -5.15 7.30
CA LEU A 210 -0.05 -4.02 6.39
C LEU A 210 -1.52 -3.60 6.33
N TRP A 211 -2.42 -4.57 6.26
CA TRP A 211 -3.85 -4.33 6.16
C TRP A 211 -4.42 -3.70 7.44
N MET A 212 -3.92 -4.08 8.61
CA MET A 212 -4.27 -3.44 9.87
C MET A 212 -3.87 -1.96 9.91
N ASN A 213 -2.78 -1.59 9.24
CA ASN A 213 -2.32 -0.21 9.12
C ASN A 213 -2.89 0.55 7.89
N ARG A 214 -3.91 0.02 7.22
CA ARG A 214 -4.48 0.58 5.98
C ARG A 214 -4.96 2.04 6.08
N TYR A 215 -5.32 2.49 7.26
CA TYR A 215 -5.70 3.89 7.49
C TYR A 215 -4.50 4.84 7.64
N GLN A 216 -3.30 4.30 7.83
CA GLN A 216 -2.04 5.02 7.93
C GLN A 216 -1.09 4.62 6.79
N GLN A 217 -1.58 4.65 5.56
CA GLN A 217 -0.88 4.13 4.37
C GLN A 217 0.53 4.72 4.16
N TYR A 218 0.78 5.94 4.66
CA TYR A 218 2.07 6.62 4.52
C TYR A 218 3.07 6.29 5.63
N VAL A 219 2.64 5.56 6.65
CA VAL A 219 3.52 5.12 7.73
C VAL A 219 4.09 3.75 7.37
N PRO A 220 5.42 3.63 7.23
CA PRO A 220 6.03 2.34 6.96
C PRO A 220 5.76 1.34 8.09
N VAL A 221 5.48 0.09 7.74
CA VAL A 221 5.24 -1.00 8.68
C VAL A 221 6.50 -1.84 8.80
N THR A 222 7.06 -1.96 9.99
CA THR A 222 8.23 -2.81 10.23
C THR A 222 7.84 -4.27 10.21
N ILE A 223 8.52 -5.08 9.38
CA ILE A 223 8.27 -6.51 9.20
C ILE A 223 9.36 -7.39 9.80
N ALA A 224 10.58 -6.87 9.91
CA ALA A 224 11.68 -7.54 10.60
C ALA A 224 12.50 -6.51 11.38
N TYR A 225 12.90 -6.86 12.59
CA TYR A 225 13.75 -6.03 13.45
C TYR A 225 15.12 -6.67 13.56
N ASP A 226 16.12 -5.82 13.78
CA ASP A 226 17.49 -6.21 14.13
C ASP A 226 18.10 -7.20 13.12
N ILE A 227 17.95 -6.88 11.83
CA ILE A 227 18.49 -7.68 10.75
C ILE A 227 20.00 -7.47 10.59
N SER A 228 20.68 -8.48 10.05
CA SER A 228 22.11 -8.43 9.76
C SER A 228 22.48 -7.39 8.70
N GLU A 229 23.73 -6.96 8.71
CA GLU A 229 24.28 -6.08 7.66
C GLU A 229 24.21 -6.73 6.27
N THR A 230 24.32 -8.06 6.21
CA THR A 230 24.20 -8.83 4.96
C THR A 230 22.79 -8.74 4.38
N SER A 231 21.76 -8.86 5.21
CA SER A 231 20.36 -8.67 4.78
C SER A 231 20.08 -7.23 4.40
N ASN A 232 20.62 -6.25 5.14
CA ASN A 232 20.51 -4.83 4.78
C ASN A 232 21.11 -4.56 3.39
N ALA A 233 22.32 -5.07 3.12
CA ALA A 233 22.98 -4.90 1.83
C ALA A 233 22.17 -5.56 0.70
N ALA A 234 21.70 -6.81 0.90
CA ALA A 234 20.92 -7.54 -0.09
C ALA A 234 19.59 -6.84 -0.42
N ILE A 235 18.83 -6.39 0.59
CA ILE A 235 17.56 -5.67 0.36
C ILE A 235 17.80 -4.34 -0.36
N THR A 236 18.90 -3.64 -0.02
CA THR A 236 19.24 -2.38 -0.66
C THR A 236 19.68 -2.59 -2.12
N GLU A 237 20.40 -3.67 -2.42
CA GLU A 237 20.80 -4.04 -3.78
C GLU A 237 19.59 -4.35 -4.67
N HIS A 238 18.58 -5.04 -4.13
CA HIS A 238 17.34 -5.39 -4.83
C HIS A 238 16.21 -4.35 -4.69
N ALA A 239 16.52 -3.12 -4.27
CA ALA A 239 15.50 -2.09 -4.01
C ALA A 239 14.61 -1.77 -5.24
N ASP A 240 15.14 -1.88 -6.46
CA ASP A 240 14.40 -1.64 -7.71
C ASP A 240 13.40 -2.78 -7.99
N GLU A 241 13.69 -4.01 -7.52
CA GLU A 241 12.83 -5.19 -7.67
C GLU A 241 11.80 -5.30 -6.54
N LEU A 242 12.05 -4.63 -5.42
CA LEU A 242 11.25 -4.67 -4.19
C LEU A 242 10.59 -3.30 -3.88
N PRO A 243 9.78 -2.74 -4.78
CA PRO A 243 9.20 -1.41 -4.57
C PRO A 243 8.36 -1.37 -3.29
N GLY A 244 8.63 -0.37 -2.45
CA GLY A 244 7.99 -0.21 -1.14
C GLY A 244 8.72 -0.88 0.02
N MET A 245 9.65 -1.81 -0.23
CA MET A 245 10.57 -2.29 0.79
C MET A 245 11.73 -1.30 0.98
N SER A 246 12.12 -1.11 2.21
CA SER A 246 13.29 -0.30 2.55
C SER A 246 13.84 -0.70 3.91
N VAL A 247 15.08 -0.32 4.19
CA VAL A 247 15.68 -0.55 5.50
C VAL A 247 15.67 0.75 6.29
N SER A 248 15.12 0.68 7.49
CA SER A 248 15.14 1.76 8.48
C SER A 248 16.26 1.50 9.47
N VAL A 249 17.10 2.50 9.66
CA VAL A 249 18.22 2.43 10.60
C VAL A 249 17.83 3.16 11.88
N LYS A 250 17.95 2.50 13.02
CA LYS A 250 17.76 3.10 14.35
C LYS A 250 19.01 2.90 15.18
N SER A 251 19.32 3.90 15.98
CA SER A 251 20.39 3.79 16.96
C SER A 251 19.83 3.32 18.28
N CYS A 252 20.38 2.24 18.81
CA CYS A 252 20.07 1.70 20.12
C CYS A 252 21.25 1.94 21.07
N LEU A 253 20.99 2.54 22.23
CA LEU A 253 22.02 2.74 23.25
C LEU A 253 22.13 1.47 24.10
N LEU A 254 23.26 0.78 23.98
CA LEU A 254 23.58 -0.40 24.77
C LEU A 254 24.47 -0.03 25.95
N TYR A 255 24.16 -0.58 27.11
CA TYR A 255 24.99 -0.44 28.32
C TYR A 255 26.00 -1.57 28.35
N THR A 256 27.28 -1.22 28.59
CA THR A 256 28.28 -2.23 28.89
C THR A 256 27.96 -2.81 30.26
N SER A 257 27.74 -4.13 30.32
CA SER A 257 27.65 -4.82 31.62
C SER A 257 28.95 -4.65 32.36
N PRO A 258 28.94 -4.32 33.67
CA PRO A 258 30.14 -4.22 34.45
C PRO A 258 30.84 -5.59 34.60
#